data_3b4302e749d3a93363118b6f9d066124
#
_entry.id   3b4302e749d3a93363118b6f9d066124
#
_cell.length_a   1.000
_cell.length_b   1.000
_cell.length_c   1.000
_cell.angle_alpha   90.00
_cell.angle_beta   90.00
_cell.angle_gamma   90.00
#
_symmetry.space_group_name_H-M   'P 1'
#
loop_
_entity.id
_entity.type
_entity.pdbx_description
1 polymer ?
#
loop_
_entity_poly.entity_id
_entity_poly.type
_entity_poly.pdbx_seq_one_letter_code
_entity_poly.pdbx_strand_id
1 'polypeptide(L)'
;MGRSLGLMAGAGAIPGMVAAEAKRQGWRVVAFAFDQAAGLESAVDRFIPSRFTDIASVIEGLRREVVTDVVFSGKLWKRPVSEARTEGDGPVRRILARAGGVSDGALSRAVLETMREIGVRVLDQRTFLAPFLFLPGTRTARSPSPSEWEDIRTGLNLARALASLGVGQTVVVKAGAAAAVEASEGTDQTIMRGCRLAGRGSGVVKAGGPEHDY
;
A
#
# COMPACT_ATOMS: atom_id res chain seq x y z
N MET A 1 3.79 -28.94 9.87
CA MET A 1 2.77 -27.89 10.02
C MET A 1 2.75 -27.07 8.74
N GLY A 2 1.58 -26.83 8.15
CA GLY A 2 1.44 -25.99 6.95
C GLY A 2 1.81 -24.54 7.28
N ARG A 3 2.29 -23.78 6.27
CA ARG A 3 2.57 -22.35 6.38
C ARG A 3 1.27 -21.57 6.56
N SER A 4 1.16 -20.71 7.58
CA SER A 4 0.00 -19.85 7.83
C SER A 4 0.35 -18.39 7.59
N LEU A 5 -0.37 -17.75 6.66
CA LEU A 5 -0.19 -16.36 6.25
C LEU A 5 -1.31 -15.51 6.82
N GLY A 6 -0.96 -14.47 7.54
CA GLY A 6 -1.87 -13.38 7.91
C GLY A 6 -1.90 -12.32 6.80
N LEU A 7 -3.03 -12.16 6.15
CA LEU A 7 -3.21 -11.11 5.16
C LEU A 7 -3.84 -9.88 5.83
N MET A 8 -3.03 -8.83 6.04
CA MET A 8 -3.48 -7.52 6.50
C MET A 8 -4.11 -6.78 5.33
N ALA A 9 -5.44 -6.91 5.21
CA ALA A 9 -6.17 -6.53 4.01
C ALA A 9 -6.82 -5.14 4.13
N GLY A 10 -6.39 -4.23 3.27
CA GLY A 10 -7.08 -2.98 2.98
C GLY A 10 -8.06 -3.12 1.81
N ALA A 11 -8.59 -1.98 1.33
CA ALA A 11 -9.54 -1.92 0.23
C ALA A 11 -8.93 -2.28 -1.13
N GLY A 12 -9.79 -2.69 -2.06
CA GLY A 12 -9.46 -2.95 -3.46
C GLY A 12 -9.32 -4.43 -3.82
N ALA A 13 -8.86 -4.71 -5.05
CA ALA A 13 -8.77 -6.06 -5.59
C ALA A 13 -7.47 -6.80 -5.23
N ILE A 14 -6.40 -6.06 -4.91
CA ILE A 14 -5.08 -6.64 -4.67
C ILE A 14 -5.06 -7.68 -3.54
N PRO A 15 -5.73 -7.47 -2.38
CA PRO A 15 -5.79 -8.49 -1.34
C PRO A 15 -6.33 -9.84 -1.83
N GLY A 16 -7.35 -9.83 -2.68
CA GLY A 16 -7.89 -11.05 -3.29
C GLY A 16 -6.87 -11.76 -4.20
N MET A 17 -6.09 -11.01 -4.97
CA MET A 17 -5.02 -11.55 -5.81
C MET A 17 -3.91 -12.18 -4.96
N VAL A 18 -3.49 -11.52 -3.88
CA VAL A 18 -2.52 -12.04 -2.92
C VAL A 18 -3.05 -13.33 -2.27
N ALA A 19 -4.30 -13.34 -1.83
CA ALA A 19 -4.92 -14.52 -1.21
C ALA A 19 -4.93 -15.71 -2.17
N ALA A 20 -5.39 -15.51 -3.39
CA ALA A 20 -5.46 -16.56 -4.41
C ALA A 20 -4.07 -17.15 -4.72
N GLU A 21 -3.07 -16.29 -4.90
CA GLU A 21 -1.71 -16.74 -5.19
C GLU A 21 -1.06 -17.43 -3.98
N ALA A 22 -1.26 -16.92 -2.76
CA ALA A 22 -0.78 -17.56 -1.55
C ALA A 22 -1.38 -18.97 -1.38
N LYS A 23 -2.67 -19.13 -1.63
CA LYS A 23 -3.32 -20.47 -1.62
C LYS A 23 -2.75 -21.38 -2.69
N ARG A 24 -2.50 -20.88 -3.90
CA ARG A 24 -1.84 -21.64 -4.98
C ARG A 24 -0.44 -22.12 -4.57
N GLN A 25 0.28 -21.33 -3.75
CA GLN A 25 1.59 -21.69 -3.19
C GLN A 25 1.49 -22.58 -1.94
N GLY A 26 0.30 -23.03 -1.54
CA GLY A 26 0.09 -23.95 -0.42
C GLY A 26 0.02 -23.28 0.96
N TRP A 27 -0.19 -21.95 1.03
CA TRP A 27 -0.42 -21.27 2.29
C TRP A 27 -1.86 -21.42 2.78
N ARG A 28 -2.04 -21.59 4.08
CA ARG A 28 -3.31 -21.30 4.73
C ARG A 28 -3.40 -19.79 4.93
N VAL A 29 -4.46 -19.14 4.42
CA VAL A 29 -4.62 -17.70 4.44
C VAL A 29 -5.66 -17.26 5.45
N VAL A 30 -5.24 -16.47 6.43
CA VAL A 30 -6.09 -15.82 7.42
C VAL A 30 -6.13 -14.32 7.13
N ALA A 31 -7.25 -13.79 6.68
CA ALA A 31 -7.39 -12.36 6.40
C ALA A 31 -7.85 -11.59 7.63
N PHE A 32 -7.12 -10.54 7.97
CA PHE A 32 -7.51 -9.48 8.88
C PHE A 32 -7.96 -8.30 8.04
N ALA A 33 -9.27 -8.13 7.90
CA ALA A 33 -9.85 -7.17 6.97
C ALA A 33 -10.13 -5.83 7.67
N PHE A 34 -9.36 -4.81 7.33
CA PHE A 34 -9.47 -3.46 7.87
C PHE A 34 -10.41 -2.56 7.06
N ASP A 35 -10.79 -3.00 5.87
CA ASP A 35 -11.71 -2.30 4.98
C ASP A 35 -12.39 -3.32 4.05
N GLN A 36 -13.32 -2.87 3.22
CA GLN A 36 -14.02 -3.72 2.26
C GLN A 36 -13.10 -4.10 1.09
N ALA A 37 -12.60 -5.32 1.12
CA ALA A 37 -11.97 -5.97 -0.02
C ALA A 37 -13.00 -6.88 -0.68
N ALA A 38 -13.49 -6.47 -1.85
CA ALA A 38 -14.55 -7.20 -2.57
C ALA A 38 -14.16 -8.66 -2.84
N GLY A 39 -15.00 -9.60 -2.43
CA GLY A 39 -14.79 -11.03 -2.65
C GLY A 39 -13.70 -11.69 -1.81
N LEU A 40 -13.03 -10.97 -0.91
CA LEU A 40 -11.95 -11.53 -0.11
C LEU A 40 -12.43 -12.65 0.83
N GLU A 41 -13.63 -12.52 1.39
CA GLU A 41 -14.17 -13.48 2.35
C GLU A 41 -14.25 -14.91 1.77
N SER A 42 -14.65 -15.03 0.51
CA SER A 42 -14.70 -16.32 -0.19
C SER A 42 -13.34 -16.83 -0.68
N ALA A 43 -12.32 -15.98 -0.72
CA ALA A 43 -10.99 -16.30 -1.24
C ALA A 43 -10.01 -16.81 -0.17
N VAL A 44 -10.35 -16.72 1.12
CA VAL A 44 -9.47 -17.05 2.25
C VAL A 44 -9.98 -18.21 3.09
N ASP A 45 -9.10 -18.82 3.89
CA ASP A 45 -9.48 -19.93 4.77
C ASP A 45 -10.15 -19.44 6.07
N ARG A 46 -9.80 -18.22 6.49
CA ARG A 46 -10.41 -17.54 7.64
C ARG A 46 -10.49 -16.05 7.36
N PHE A 47 -11.67 -15.45 7.58
CA PHE A 47 -11.90 -14.03 7.46
C PHE A 47 -12.20 -13.43 8.85
N ILE A 48 -11.46 -12.39 9.23
CA ILE A 48 -11.56 -11.73 10.53
C ILE A 48 -11.72 -10.23 10.30
N PRO A 49 -12.92 -9.67 10.46
CA PRO A 49 -13.13 -8.22 10.43
C PRO A 49 -12.25 -7.56 11.50
N SER A 50 -11.51 -6.54 11.14
CA SER A 50 -10.50 -5.90 11.99
C SER A 50 -10.63 -4.38 11.95
N ARG A 51 -10.12 -3.70 12.99
CA ARG A 51 -10.17 -2.24 13.09
C ARG A 51 -8.80 -1.69 13.44
N PHE A 52 -8.48 -0.52 12.92
CA PHE A 52 -7.23 0.19 13.28
C PHE A 52 -7.23 0.72 14.71
N THR A 53 -8.39 0.81 15.35
CA THR A 53 -8.54 1.22 16.76
C THR A 53 -8.37 0.06 17.74
N ASP A 54 -8.37 -1.20 17.27
CA ASP A 54 -8.30 -2.42 18.07
C ASP A 54 -7.23 -3.39 17.54
N ILE A 55 -5.98 -3.01 17.68
CA ILE A 55 -4.84 -3.85 17.27
C ILE A 55 -4.55 -4.97 18.27
N ALA A 56 -5.01 -4.85 19.52
CA ALA A 56 -4.91 -5.95 20.48
C ALA A 56 -5.62 -7.20 19.99
N SER A 57 -6.85 -7.07 19.48
CA SER A 57 -7.61 -8.18 18.90
C SER A 57 -6.94 -8.77 17.65
N VAL A 58 -6.26 -7.95 16.85
CA VAL A 58 -5.47 -8.44 15.70
C VAL A 58 -4.29 -9.29 16.17
N ILE A 59 -3.53 -8.82 17.17
CA ILE A 59 -2.38 -9.55 17.74
C ILE A 59 -2.85 -10.87 18.36
N GLU A 60 -3.96 -10.86 19.10
CA GLU A 60 -4.55 -12.07 19.66
C GLU A 60 -5.02 -13.04 18.56
N GLY A 61 -5.64 -12.51 17.51
CA GLY A 61 -6.05 -13.27 16.33
C GLY A 61 -4.85 -13.95 15.64
N LEU A 62 -3.74 -13.24 15.45
CA LEU A 62 -2.50 -13.79 14.90
C LEU A 62 -1.99 -14.99 15.72
N ARG A 63 -1.99 -14.86 17.03
CA ARG A 63 -1.58 -15.94 17.94
C ARG A 63 -2.54 -17.14 17.90
N ARG A 64 -3.84 -16.89 18.00
CA ARG A 64 -4.89 -17.92 17.98
C ARG A 64 -4.88 -18.72 16.69
N GLU A 65 -4.68 -18.05 15.56
CA GLU A 65 -4.62 -18.68 14.23
C GLU A 65 -3.23 -19.25 13.88
N VAL A 66 -2.28 -19.16 14.81
CA VAL A 66 -0.88 -19.63 14.64
C VAL A 66 -0.24 -19.05 13.38
N VAL A 67 -0.42 -17.76 13.19
CA VAL A 67 0.15 -17.03 12.04
C VAL A 67 1.62 -16.73 12.34
N THR A 68 2.50 -17.15 11.44
CA THR A 68 3.96 -16.92 11.55
C THR A 68 4.46 -15.83 10.60
N ASP A 69 3.74 -15.61 9.52
CA ASP A 69 4.11 -14.68 8.45
C ASP A 69 2.91 -13.78 8.13
N VAL A 70 3.16 -12.50 7.89
CA VAL A 70 2.13 -11.57 7.47
C VAL A 70 2.52 -10.85 6.18
N VAL A 71 1.52 -10.44 5.42
CA VAL A 71 1.67 -9.54 4.28
C VAL A 71 0.64 -8.43 4.36
N PHE A 72 1.07 -7.20 4.10
CA PHE A 72 0.18 -6.05 4.00
C PHE A 72 -0.20 -5.84 2.54
N SER A 73 -1.49 -5.68 2.24
CA SER A 73 -1.96 -5.53 0.86
C SER A 73 -3.25 -4.73 0.79
N GLY A 74 -3.42 -4.00 -0.31
CA GLY A 74 -4.59 -3.15 -0.53
C GLY A 74 -4.41 -1.72 -0.03
N LYS A 75 -5.43 -0.89 -0.24
CA LYS A 75 -5.40 0.52 0.10
C LYS A 75 -5.87 0.72 1.54
N LEU A 76 -5.01 1.33 2.35
CA LEU A 76 -5.33 1.77 3.70
C LEU A 76 -5.57 3.29 3.67
N TRP A 77 -6.73 3.73 4.15
CA TRP A 77 -7.10 5.14 4.15
C TRP A 77 -6.45 5.89 5.32
N LYS A 78 -6.04 7.14 5.11
CA LYS A 78 -5.47 7.99 6.19
C LYS A 78 -6.46 8.35 7.31
N ARG A 79 -7.76 8.36 7.00
CA ARG A 79 -8.82 8.68 7.97
C ARG A 79 -8.81 7.76 9.20
N PRO A 80 -8.71 6.44 9.09
CA PRO A 80 -8.61 5.56 10.23
C PRO A 80 -7.43 5.85 11.16
N VAL A 81 -6.34 6.43 10.65
CA VAL A 81 -5.17 6.79 11.47
C VAL A 81 -5.49 7.96 12.41
N SER A 82 -6.28 8.94 11.96
CA SER A 82 -6.71 10.05 12.84
C SER A 82 -7.68 9.57 13.93
N GLU A 83 -8.58 8.65 13.61
CA GLU A 83 -9.47 8.01 14.58
C GLU A 83 -8.69 7.17 15.60
N ALA A 84 -7.69 6.42 15.14
CA ALA A 84 -6.82 5.60 15.99
C ALA A 84 -6.03 6.43 17.03
N ARG A 85 -5.76 7.72 16.77
CA ARG A 85 -5.09 8.61 17.73
C ARG A 85 -5.95 8.93 18.96
N THR A 86 -7.26 8.98 18.79
CA THR A 86 -8.21 9.34 19.86
C THR A 86 -8.81 8.10 20.53
N GLU A 87 -9.12 7.07 19.75
CA GLU A 87 -9.91 5.92 20.18
C GLU A 87 -9.08 4.61 20.21
N GLY A 88 -7.81 4.66 19.80
CA GLY A 88 -6.95 3.48 19.72
C GLY A 88 -6.64 2.85 21.08
N ASP A 89 -6.53 1.52 21.08
CA ASP A 89 -6.12 0.71 22.23
C ASP A 89 -4.64 0.95 22.64
N GLY A 90 -4.17 0.24 23.68
CA GLY A 90 -2.79 0.34 24.14
C GLY A 90 -1.74 0.02 23.08
N PRO A 91 -1.86 -1.06 22.28
CA PRO A 91 -1.01 -1.33 21.13
C PRO A 91 -1.01 -0.21 20.09
N VAL A 92 -2.16 0.32 19.70
CA VAL A 92 -2.28 1.45 18.75
C VAL A 92 -1.51 2.66 19.25
N ARG A 93 -1.72 3.05 20.51
CA ARG A 93 -1.01 4.19 21.12
C ARG A 93 0.49 3.99 21.14
N ARG A 94 0.99 2.78 21.39
CA ARG A 94 2.44 2.46 21.32
C ARG A 94 2.99 2.59 19.92
N ILE A 95 2.27 2.07 18.90
CA ILE A 95 2.66 2.19 17.49
C ILE A 95 2.73 3.66 17.07
N LEU A 96 1.72 4.45 17.39
CA LEU A 96 1.67 5.88 17.05
C LEU A 96 2.76 6.69 17.77
N ALA A 97 3.02 6.40 19.05
CA ALA A 97 4.10 7.03 19.82
C ALA A 97 5.48 6.70 19.22
N ARG A 98 5.70 5.44 18.83
CA ARG A 98 6.93 4.99 18.17
C ARG A 98 7.13 5.64 16.81
N ALA A 99 6.07 5.78 16.03
CA ALA A 99 6.12 6.44 14.72
C ALA A 99 6.55 7.91 14.82
N GLY A 100 6.25 8.60 15.92
CA GLY A 100 6.60 10.01 16.11
C GLY A 100 5.90 10.97 15.13
N GLY A 101 5.01 10.44 14.28
CA GLY A 101 4.29 11.20 13.25
C GLY A 101 3.29 10.34 12.50
N VAL A 102 2.62 10.93 11.51
CA VAL A 102 1.57 10.25 10.71
C VAL A 102 1.98 10.07 9.24
N SER A 103 3.27 10.20 8.92
CA SER A 103 3.74 9.88 7.57
C SER A 103 3.67 8.37 7.35
N ASP A 104 3.37 7.97 6.10
CA ASP A 104 3.20 6.56 5.75
C ASP A 104 4.44 5.73 6.11
N GLY A 105 5.66 6.26 5.84
CA GLY A 105 6.92 5.57 6.17
C GLY A 105 7.15 5.41 7.68
N ALA A 106 6.83 6.42 8.49
CA ALA A 106 6.99 6.34 9.94
C ALA A 106 6.02 5.31 10.56
N LEU A 107 4.76 5.32 10.11
CA LEU A 107 3.76 4.34 10.53
C LEU A 107 4.14 2.92 10.11
N SER A 108 4.58 2.74 8.87
CA SER A 108 5.02 1.45 8.36
C SER A 108 6.18 0.88 9.18
N ARG A 109 7.23 1.67 9.47
CA ARG A 109 8.34 1.24 10.33
C ARG A 109 7.86 0.80 11.70
N ALA A 110 7.02 1.58 12.36
CA ALA A 110 6.50 1.25 13.69
C ALA A 110 5.67 -0.05 13.69
N VAL A 111 4.89 -0.29 12.65
CA VAL A 111 4.14 -1.54 12.48
C VAL A 111 5.09 -2.73 12.26
N LEU A 112 6.11 -2.59 11.38
CA LEU A 112 7.09 -3.64 11.13
C LEU A 112 7.85 -4.03 12.41
N GLU A 113 8.27 -3.04 13.21
CA GLU A 113 8.92 -3.28 14.49
C GLU A 113 7.98 -4.01 15.46
N THR A 114 6.71 -3.63 15.52
CA THR A 114 5.70 -4.30 16.36
C THR A 114 5.51 -5.77 15.93
N MET A 115 5.47 -6.06 14.63
CA MET A 115 5.38 -7.44 14.13
C MET A 115 6.61 -8.26 14.54
N ARG A 116 7.82 -7.68 14.46
CA ARG A 116 9.06 -8.35 14.92
C ARG A 116 9.03 -8.66 16.43
N GLU A 117 8.57 -7.71 17.25
CA GLU A 117 8.47 -7.89 18.70
C GLU A 117 7.54 -9.04 19.11
N ILE A 118 6.46 -9.26 18.36
CA ILE A 118 5.54 -10.37 18.60
C ILE A 118 5.95 -11.68 17.90
N GLY A 119 7.12 -11.71 17.25
CA GLY A 119 7.67 -12.89 16.60
C GLY A 119 7.03 -13.22 15.23
N VAL A 120 6.36 -12.25 14.60
CA VAL A 120 5.71 -12.42 13.30
C VAL A 120 6.57 -11.81 12.21
N ARG A 121 6.87 -12.58 11.15
CA ARG A 121 7.68 -12.13 10.03
C ARG A 121 6.80 -11.41 9.01
N VAL A 122 7.23 -10.24 8.55
CA VAL A 122 6.57 -9.51 7.46
C VAL A 122 7.20 -9.91 6.13
N LEU A 123 6.36 -10.36 5.19
CA LEU A 123 6.76 -10.74 3.84
C LEU A 123 6.50 -9.58 2.88
N ASP A 124 7.37 -9.47 1.88
CA ASP A 124 7.14 -8.60 0.73
C ASP A 124 5.94 -9.10 -0.08
N GLN A 125 4.98 -8.23 -0.37
CA GLN A 125 3.79 -8.58 -1.16
C GLN A 125 4.14 -9.05 -2.58
N ARG A 126 5.31 -8.66 -3.12
CA ARG A 126 5.82 -9.13 -4.41
C ARG A 126 6.01 -10.65 -4.45
N THR A 127 6.19 -11.31 -3.30
CA THR A 127 6.21 -12.77 -3.18
C THR A 127 4.95 -13.41 -3.78
N PHE A 128 3.82 -12.74 -3.68
CA PHE A 128 2.53 -13.21 -4.17
C PHE A 128 2.06 -12.46 -5.42
N LEU A 129 2.64 -11.30 -5.72
CA LEU A 129 2.25 -10.47 -6.85
C LEU A 129 3.19 -10.59 -8.06
N ALA A 130 4.26 -11.38 -7.95
CA ALA A 130 5.23 -11.54 -9.04
C ALA A 130 4.59 -11.82 -10.42
N PRO A 131 3.54 -12.67 -10.55
CA PRO A 131 2.89 -12.91 -11.85
C PRO A 131 2.17 -11.68 -12.43
N PHE A 132 1.90 -10.67 -11.61
CA PHE A 132 1.14 -9.46 -11.96
C PHE A 132 2.02 -8.22 -12.11
N LEU A 133 3.32 -8.33 -11.84
CA LEU A 133 4.24 -7.21 -11.96
C LEU A 133 4.58 -6.94 -13.41
N PHE A 134 4.55 -5.67 -13.79
CA PHE A 134 5.02 -5.26 -15.10
C PHE A 134 6.54 -5.35 -15.19
N LEU A 135 7.02 -5.98 -16.26
CA LEU A 135 8.44 -5.91 -16.60
C LEU A 135 8.79 -4.50 -17.11
N PRO A 136 10.04 -4.04 -16.96
CA PRO A 136 10.47 -2.76 -17.53
C PRO A 136 10.19 -2.64 -19.04
N GLY A 137 9.98 -1.42 -19.50
CA GLY A 137 9.77 -1.09 -20.91
C GLY A 137 8.35 -0.65 -21.24
N THR A 138 8.12 -0.29 -22.51
CA THR A 138 6.81 0.12 -23.03
C THR A 138 5.86 -1.07 -23.10
N ARG A 139 4.66 -0.94 -22.51
CA ARG A 139 3.63 -1.98 -22.44
C ARG A 139 2.36 -1.63 -23.22
N THR A 140 2.37 -0.51 -23.92
CA THR A 140 1.29 -0.05 -24.80
C THR A 140 1.66 -0.28 -26.26
N ALA A 141 0.65 -0.27 -27.15
CA ALA A 141 0.87 -0.42 -28.59
C ALA A 141 1.75 0.71 -29.19
N ARG A 142 1.78 1.87 -28.54
CA ARG A 142 2.56 3.03 -28.96
C ARG A 142 3.66 3.32 -27.93
N SER A 143 4.86 3.57 -28.40
CA SER A 143 5.95 4.10 -27.56
C SER A 143 5.80 5.61 -27.38
N PRO A 144 6.31 6.16 -26.26
CA PRO A 144 6.36 7.61 -26.06
C PRO A 144 7.19 8.31 -27.14
N SER A 145 6.74 9.48 -27.57
CA SER A 145 7.50 10.38 -28.43
C SER A 145 8.71 10.99 -27.69
N PRO A 146 9.66 11.63 -28.38
CA PRO A 146 10.78 12.31 -27.71
C PRO A 146 10.34 13.34 -26.66
N SER A 147 9.32 14.15 -26.94
CA SER A 147 8.79 15.14 -25.99
C SER A 147 8.08 14.49 -24.79
N GLU A 148 7.36 13.38 -25.02
CA GLU A 148 6.75 12.61 -23.93
C GLU A 148 7.83 11.96 -23.05
N TRP A 149 8.96 11.54 -23.61
CA TRP A 149 10.09 11.06 -22.84
C TRP A 149 10.74 12.15 -21.95
N GLU A 150 10.75 13.41 -22.41
CA GLU A 150 11.17 14.56 -21.63
C GLU A 150 10.23 14.80 -20.44
N ASP A 151 8.93 14.75 -20.70
CA ASP A 151 7.90 14.83 -19.65
C ASP A 151 8.02 13.70 -18.62
N ILE A 152 8.25 12.46 -19.09
CA ILE A 152 8.46 11.29 -18.21
C ILE A 152 9.69 11.51 -17.32
N ARG A 153 10.82 11.98 -17.86
CA ARG A 153 12.03 12.25 -17.06
C ARG A 153 11.80 13.33 -16.02
N THR A 154 11.19 14.44 -16.42
CA THR A 154 10.82 15.52 -15.49
C THR A 154 9.90 15.04 -14.40
N GLY A 155 8.83 14.34 -14.77
CA GLY A 155 7.86 13.78 -13.83
C GLY A 155 8.48 12.76 -12.87
N LEU A 156 9.39 11.91 -13.34
CA LEU A 156 10.07 10.92 -12.52
C LEU A 156 10.98 11.57 -11.46
N ASN A 157 11.71 12.61 -11.83
CA ASN A 157 12.54 13.34 -10.89
C ASN A 157 11.69 14.02 -9.80
N LEU A 158 10.60 14.67 -10.20
CA LEU A 158 9.67 15.31 -9.28
C LEU A 158 8.95 14.29 -8.37
N ALA A 159 8.43 13.19 -8.94
CA ALA A 159 7.73 12.17 -8.17
C ALA A 159 8.64 11.50 -7.13
N ARG A 160 9.91 11.23 -7.47
CA ARG A 160 10.92 10.71 -6.52
C ARG A 160 11.23 11.69 -5.41
N ALA A 161 11.41 12.98 -5.73
CA ALA A 161 11.65 14.02 -4.74
C ALA A 161 10.47 14.16 -3.77
N LEU A 162 9.22 14.18 -4.27
CA LEU A 162 8.02 14.23 -3.45
C LEU A 162 7.87 12.99 -2.56
N ALA A 163 8.16 11.81 -3.12
CA ALA A 163 8.12 10.56 -2.37
C ALA A 163 9.16 10.52 -1.25
N SER A 164 10.38 11.01 -1.48
CA SER A 164 11.42 11.09 -0.43
C SER A 164 11.07 12.07 0.69
N LEU A 165 10.28 13.09 0.39
CA LEU A 165 9.76 14.05 1.38
C LEU A 165 8.48 13.55 2.09
N GLY A 166 7.94 12.40 1.69
CA GLY A 166 6.69 11.88 2.26
C GLY A 166 5.45 12.70 1.91
N VAL A 167 5.49 13.54 0.87
CA VAL A 167 4.38 14.41 0.45
C VAL A 167 3.37 13.62 -0.39
N GLY A 168 3.87 12.90 -1.40
CA GLY A 168 3.11 12.11 -2.37
C GLY A 168 4.06 11.45 -3.35
N GLN A 169 3.54 10.79 -4.37
CA GLN A 169 4.36 10.00 -5.30
C GLN A 169 3.89 10.08 -6.76
N THR A 170 2.86 10.89 -7.04
CA THR A 170 2.27 11.05 -8.36
C THR A 170 2.38 12.49 -8.83
N VAL A 171 2.79 12.67 -10.08
CA VAL A 171 2.90 13.99 -10.74
C VAL A 171 2.21 13.90 -12.09
N VAL A 172 1.43 14.92 -12.43
CA VAL A 172 0.91 15.13 -13.81
C VAL A 172 1.79 16.16 -14.49
N VAL A 173 2.36 15.80 -15.63
CA VAL A 173 3.35 16.62 -16.36
C VAL A 173 2.86 16.91 -17.77
N LYS A 174 3.18 18.10 -18.28
CA LYS A 174 3.02 18.46 -19.68
C LYS A 174 4.03 19.52 -20.09
N ALA A 175 4.65 19.34 -21.26
CA ALA A 175 5.62 20.29 -21.84
C ALA A 175 6.73 20.69 -20.86
N GLY A 176 7.28 19.71 -20.13
CA GLY A 176 8.36 19.88 -19.17
C GLY A 176 7.96 20.49 -17.82
N ALA A 177 6.67 20.75 -17.58
CA ALA A 177 6.18 21.37 -16.35
C ALA A 177 5.17 20.48 -15.60
N ALA A 178 5.23 20.49 -14.25
CA ALA A 178 4.22 19.85 -13.42
C ALA A 178 2.91 20.65 -13.44
N ALA A 179 1.82 20.01 -13.85
CA ALA A 179 0.48 20.57 -13.77
C ALA A 179 -0.20 20.25 -12.44
N ALA A 180 0.14 19.12 -11.82
CA ALA A 180 -0.35 18.74 -10.50
C ALA A 180 0.65 17.80 -9.82
N VAL A 181 0.73 17.88 -8.51
CA VAL A 181 1.49 16.97 -7.64
C VAL A 181 0.56 16.40 -6.59
N GLU A 182 0.76 15.13 -6.23
CA GLU A 182 -0.02 14.44 -5.20
C GLU A 182 0.37 14.94 -3.81
N ALA A 183 -0.65 15.12 -2.97
CA ALA A 183 -0.50 15.33 -1.54
C ALA A 183 -1.56 14.50 -0.79
N SER A 184 -2.28 15.09 0.15
CA SER A 184 -3.27 14.39 0.98
C SER A 184 -4.53 13.93 0.23
N GLU A 185 -4.81 14.50 -0.95
CA GLU A 185 -5.97 14.13 -1.78
C GLU A 185 -5.86 12.74 -2.43
N GLY A 186 -4.62 12.23 -2.58
CA GLY A 186 -4.33 10.92 -3.17
C GLY A 186 -4.26 10.92 -4.71
N THR A 187 -3.78 9.81 -5.27
CA THR A 187 -3.44 9.65 -6.69
C THR A 187 -4.59 10.00 -7.63
N ASP A 188 -5.79 9.44 -7.42
CA ASP A 188 -6.91 9.57 -8.35
C ASP A 188 -7.35 11.03 -8.50
N GLN A 189 -7.48 11.75 -7.38
CA GLN A 189 -7.86 13.16 -7.38
C GLN A 189 -6.78 14.04 -8.02
N THR A 190 -5.50 13.71 -7.77
CA THR A 190 -4.37 14.40 -8.41
C THR A 190 -4.40 14.23 -9.92
N ILE A 191 -4.64 13.02 -10.42
CA ILE A 191 -4.77 12.75 -11.85
C ILE A 191 -5.92 13.56 -12.44
N MET A 192 -7.10 13.50 -11.83
CA MET A 192 -8.28 14.23 -12.33
C MET A 192 -8.03 15.74 -12.38
N ARG A 193 -7.45 16.31 -11.33
CA ARG A 193 -7.10 17.73 -11.25
C ARG A 193 -6.04 18.10 -12.29
N GLY A 194 -4.98 17.33 -12.39
CA GLY A 194 -3.87 17.58 -13.30
C GLY A 194 -4.27 17.49 -14.77
N CYS A 195 -5.05 16.46 -15.15
CA CYS A 195 -5.55 16.31 -16.50
C CYS A 195 -6.54 17.43 -16.89
N ARG A 196 -7.31 17.95 -15.94
CA ARG A 196 -8.18 19.13 -16.18
C ARG A 196 -7.36 20.38 -16.45
N LEU A 197 -6.29 20.60 -15.70
CA LEU A 197 -5.41 21.78 -15.83
C LEU A 197 -4.56 21.72 -17.09
N ALA A 198 -3.94 20.56 -17.38
CA ALA A 198 -3.02 20.41 -18.51
C ALA A 198 -3.71 20.05 -19.83
N GLY A 199 -4.90 19.45 -19.77
CA GLY A 199 -5.64 18.99 -20.95
C GLY A 199 -5.01 17.76 -21.61
N ARG A 200 -5.46 17.46 -22.84
CA ARG A 200 -5.00 16.29 -23.63
C ARG A 200 -3.49 16.35 -23.87
N GLY A 201 -2.84 15.19 -23.83
CA GLY A 201 -1.41 15.05 -24.02
C GLY A 201 -0.59 15.29 -22.75
N SER A 202 -1.21 15.36 -21.59
CA SER A 202 -0.50 15.28 -20.31
C SER A 202 -0.08 13.86 -19.98
N GLY A 203 1.07 13.70 -19.33
CA GLY A 203 1.60 12.46 -18.80
C GLY A 203 1.35 12.34 -17.30
N VAL A 204 1.07 11.11 -16.83
CA VAL A 204 1.02 10.80 -15.39
C VAL A 204 2.24 9.97 -15.03
N VAL A 205 3.01 10.43 -14.06
CA VAL A 205 4.21 9.74 -13.58
C VAL A 205 4.06 9.45 -12.10
N LYS A 206 4.27 8.19 -11.72
CA LYS A 206 4.25 7.73 -10.33
C LYS A 206 5.55 7.03 -9.99
N ALA A 207 6.17 7.35 -8.85
CA ALA A 207 7.38 6.73 -8.36
C ALA A 207 7.22 6.31 -6.90
N GLY A 208 7.66 5.10 -6.56
CA GLY A 208 7.77 4.68 -5.15
C GLY A 208 8.85 5.48 -4.43
N GLY A 209 8.65 5.70 -3.14
CA GLY A 209 9.68 6.23 -2.25
C GLY A 209 10.66 5.13 -1.79
N PRO A 210 11.82 5.50 -1.25
CA PRO A 210 12.82 4.55 -0.77
C PRO A 210 12.34 3.64 0.37
N GLU A 211 11.25 3.99 1.02
CA GLU A 211 10.66 3.26 2.15
C GLU A 211 9.41 2.42 1.76
N HIS A 212 9.12 2.29 0.47
CA HIS A 212 7.94 1.54 -0.03
C HIS A 212 8.28 0.11 -0.52
N ASP A 213 9.45 -0.40 -0.15
CA ASP A 213 9.93 -1.72 -0.56
C ASP A 213 9.62 -2.81 0.48
N TYR A 214 8.32 -3.06 0.73
CA TYR A 214 7.87 -4.27 1.45
C TYR A 214 6.56 -4.83 0.92
#